data_8fb9b4fbbe0900bfde3aec91de369170
#
_entry.id   8fb9b4fbbe0900bfde3aec91de369170
#
_cell.length_a   1.000
_cell.length_b   1.000
_cell.length_c   1.000
_cell.angle_alpha   90.00
_cell.angle_beta   90.00
_cell.angle_gamma   90.00
#
_symmetry.space_group_name_H-M   'P 1'
#
loop_
_entity.id
_entity.type
_entity.pdbx_description
1 polymer ?
#
loop_
_entity_poly.entity_id
_entity_poly.type
_entity_poly.pdbx_seq_one_letter_code
_entity_poly.pdbx_strand_id
1 'polypeptide(L)'
;MLDFIAVGLGPFNLSLASLLQQKSKLKYLFFEKQAQFDWHAGIQLPNSMLQVPFMADLVSMVDPTSPFSFLNYLKAQQRLYKFYFLEQPHIPRKEYNHYCQWVAEQIEHIQYLSVVTEIVPKYYGFEVLVIQGGIHQRYSCRNIVLGAGNVPYIPQCMQTLIQSYPERCKHSAHYLEHQPKNLQGNVVVLGSGQSAAEIFLDLFDRQYQFDQVSQPKFNLNWLTRANGFFPMEYTPLALEHFSPDYSQHFHCFDDLNEDLQLSKQSLLYKGISAQTIREIYKKLYHRHL
;
A
#
# COMPACT_ATOMS: atom_id res chain seq x y z
N MET A 1 12.75 -19.09 -24.09
CA MET A 1 11.49 -18.34 -23.86
C MET A 1 11.04 -18.62 -22.43
N LEU A 2 10.72 -17.60 -21.67
CA LEU A 2 10.19 -17.71 -20.29
C LEU A 2 8.72 -18.10 -20.33
N ASP A 3 8.25 -18.77 -19.28
CA ASP A 3 6.82 -19.06 -19.14
C ASP A 3 6.02 -17.81 -18.82
N PHE A 4 6.58 -16.92 -17.99
CA PHE A 4 6.05 -15.57 -17.83
C PHE A 4 7.12 -14.55 -17.41
N ILE A 5 6.79 -13.28 -17.57
CA ILE A 5 7.48 -12.13 -17.01
C ILE A 5 6.48 -11.36 -16.15
N ALA A 6 6.90 -11.02 -14.93
CA ALA A 6 6.13 -10.14 -14.03
C ALA A 6 6.73 -8.74 -14.03
N VAL A 7 5.88 -7.73 -14.15
CA VAL A 7 6.25 -6.30 -14.17
C VAL A 7 5.85 -5.66 -12.85
N GLY A 8 6.86 -5.14 -12.14
CA GLY A 8 6.73 -4.58 -10.79
C GLY A 8 6.82 -5.64 -9.69
N LEU A 9 7.32 -5.25 -8.53
CA LEU A 9 7.45 -6.10 -7.35
C LEU A 9 6.74 -5.45 -6.15
N GLY A 10 5.43 -5.25 -6.27
CA GLY A 10 4.59 -4.95 -5.10
C GLY A 10 4.27 -6.22 -4.29
N PRO A 11 3.55 -6.09 -3.15
CA PRO A 11 3.22 -7.24 -2.30
C PRO A 11 2.56 -8.41 -3.04
N PHE A 12 1.69 -8.15 -4.02
CA PHE A 12 1.03 -9.21 -4.79
C PHE A 12 2.02 -10.03 -5.64
N ASN A 13 2.92 -9.35 -6.37
CA ASN A 13 3.93 -10.05 -7.16
C ASN A 13 5.00 -10.70 -6.27
N LEU A 14 5.30 -10.13 -5.11
CA LEU A 14 6.18 -10.75 -4.14
C LEU A 14 5.54 -12.02 -3.53
N SER A 15 4.24 -12.01 -3.25
CA SER A 15 3.47 -13.19 -2.85
C SER A 15 3.57 -14.29 -3.90
N LEU A 16 3.31 -13.96 -5.18
CA LEU A 16 3.45 -14.90 -6.29
C LEU A 16 4.88 -15.47 -6.36
N ALA A 17 5.90 -14.62 -6.28
CA ALA A 17 7.30 -15.04 -6.31
C ALA A 17 7.64 -16.02 -5.16
N SER A 18 7.15 -15.71 -3.95
CA SER A 18 7.37 -16.52 -2.75
C SER A 18 6.73 -17.91 -2.85
N LEU A 19 5.51 -17.98 -3.39
CA LEU A 19 4.81 -19.26 -3.59
C LEU A 19 5.44 -20.11 -4.70
N LEU A 20 5.99 -19.49 -5.73
CA LEU A 20 6.64 -20.18 -6.84
C LEU A 20 8.05 -20.68 -6.51
N GLN A 21 8.80 -19.95 -5.68
CA GLN A 21 10.20 -20.25 -5.35
C GLN A 21 10.44 -21.71 -4.93
N GLN A 22 9.49 -22.29 -4.21
CA GLN A 22 9.65 -23.62 -3.63
C GLN A 22 9.07 -24.77 -4.46
N LYS A 23 8.09 -24.50 -5.30
CA LYS A 23 7.25 -25.56 -5.89
C LYS A 23 7.18 -25.51 -7.41
N SER A 24 7.74 -24.49 -8.06
CA SER A 24 7.56 -24.29 -9.48
C SER A 24 8.74 -24.77 -10.31
N LYS A 25 8.42 -25.44 -11.42
CA LYS A 25 9.36 -25.75 -12.53
C LYS A 25 9.31 -24.69 -13.63
N LEU A 26 8.51 -23.64 -13.46
CA LEU A 26 8.35 -22.58 -14.44
C LEU A 26 9.60 -21.73 -14.55
N LYS A 27 9.87 -21.22 -15.75
CA LYS A 27 10.95 -20.26 -16.03
C LYS A 27 10.35 -18.86 -16.03
N TYR A 28 10.68 -18.03 -15.07
CA TYR A 28 10.11 -16.71 -14.91
C TYR A 28 11.12 -15.68 -14.44
N LEU A 29 10.78 -14.39 -14.61
CA LEU A 29 11.53 -13.23 -14.09
C LEU A 29 10.56 -12.18 -13.59
N PHE A 30 10.94 -11.50 -12.51
CA PHE A 30 10.29 -10.30 -12.00
C PHE A 30 11.18 -9.10 -12.27
N PHE A 31 10.66 -8.07 -12.93
CA PHE A 31 11.38 -6.81 -13.15
C PHE A 31 10.84 -5.73 -12.23
N GLU A 32 11.72 -5.13 -11.44
CA GLU A 32 11.42 -4.03 -10.53
C GLU A 32 12.31 -2.84 -10.83
N LYS A 33 11.70 -1.66 -10.99
CA LYS A 33 12.41 -0.41 -11.30
C LYS A 33 13.20 0.14 -10.11
N GLN A 34 12.76 -0.14 -8.88
CA GLN A 34 13.43 0.28 -7.66
C GLN A 34 14.71 -0.53 -7.43
N ALA A 35 15.62 -0.01 -6.58
CA ALA A 35 16.84 -0.69 -6.19
C ALA A 35 16.60 -1.83 -5.19
N GLN A 36 15.49 -1.82 -4.50
CA GLN A 36 15.07 -2.80 -3.51
C GLN A 36 13.56 -2.77 -3.36
N PHE A 37 12.98 -3.76 -2.69
CA PHE A 37 11.58 -3.72 -2.32
C PHE A 37 11.33 -2.56 -1.36
N ASP A 38 10.38 -1.70 -1.69
CA ASP A 38 9.90 -0.64 -0.80
C ASP A 38 8.44 -0.29 -1.11
N TRP A 39 7.57 -0.59 -0.15
CA TRP A 39 6.13 -0.45 -0.33
C TRP A 39 5.61 0.82 0.33
N HIS A 40 5.03 1.73 -0.46
CA HIS A 40 4.44 2.98 0.01
C HIS A 40 5.38 3.85 0.87
N ALA A 41 6.66 3.93 0.50
CA ALA A 41 7.71 4.65 1.24
C ALA A 41 7.29 6.06 1.68
N GLY A 42 6.61 6.80 0.81
CA GLY A 42 6.19 8.19 1.08
C GLY A 42 5.09 8.35 2.12
N ILE A 43 4.49 7.26 2.64
CA ILE A 43 3.40 7.31 3.62
C ILE A 43 3.56 6.30 4.78
N GLN A 44 4.76 5.82 5.02
CA GLN A 44 5.07 4.96 6.17
C GLN A 44 5.25 5.77 7.46
N LEU A 45 4.19 6.42 7.89
CA LEU A 45 4.19 7.19 9.14
C LEU A 45 4.48 6.28 10.35
N PRO A 46 5.10 6.80 11.43
CA PRO A 46 5.50 6.00 12.59
C PRO A 46 4.38 5.16 13.20
N ASN A 47 3.16 5.71 13.22
CA ASN A 47 1.98 5.09 13.84
C ASN A 47 1.01 4.49 12.82
N SER A 48 1.38 4.43 11.53
CA SER A 48 0.52 3.84 10.52
C SER A 48 0.49 2.33 10.64
N MET A 49 -0.72 1.78 10.75
CA MET A 49 -0.96 0.35 10.89
C MET A 49 -1.41 -0.26 9.56
N LEU A 50 -1.11 -1.53 9.38
CA LEU A 50 -1.73 -2.31 8.31
C LEU A 50 -3.23 -2.45 8.61
N GLN A 51 -4.07 -2.29 7.60
CA GLN A 51 -5.53 -2.36 7.78
C GLN A 51 -6.08 -3.80 7.85
N VAL A 52 -5.21 -4.80 7.67
CA VAL A 52 -5.53 -6.22 7.77
C VAL A 52 -4.66 -6.88 8.84
N PRO A 53 -5.12 -7.97 9.48
CA PRO A 53 -4.32 -8.73 10.42
C PRO A 53 -3.04 -9.30 9.78
N PHE A 54 -2.02 -9.58 10.60
CA PHE A 54 -0.75 -10.17 10.15
C PHE A 54 -0.91 -11.50 9.41
N MET A 55 -2.01 -12.23 9.63
CA MET A 55 -2.31 -13.46 8.90
C MET A 55 -2.56 -13.25 7.40
N ALA A 56 -2.90 -12.03 6.98
CA ALA A 56 -2.97 -11.64 5.57
C ALA A 56 -1.57 -11.27 5.04
N ASP A 57 -0.58 -12.07 5.38
CA ASP A 57 0.78 -11.98 4.89
C ASP A 57 0.90 -12.45 3.42
N LEU A 58 2.12 -12.59 2.93
CA LEU A 58 2.36 -12.94 1.52
C LEU A 58 1.93 -14.37 1.15
N VAL A 59 1.84 -15.31 2.09
CA VAL A 59 1.75 -16.74 1.77
C VAL A 59 0.78 -17.54 2.64
N SER A 60 0.52 -17.14 3.90
CA SER A 60 -0.11 -18.01 4.90
C SER A 60 -1.53 -18.44 4.54
N MET A 61 -2.30 -17.62 3.80
CA MET A 61 -3.65 -17.97 3.35
C MET A 61 -3.66 -19.03 2.24
N VAL A 62 -2.53 -19.22 1.55
CA VAL A 62 -2.37 -20.23 0.48
C VAL A 62 -1.56 -21.42 0.97
N ASP A 63 -0.45 -21.15 1.66
CA ASP A 63 0.44 -22.16 2.21
C ASP A 63 0.91 -21.76 3.62
N PRO A 64 0.18 -22.12 4.67
CA PRO A 64 0.52 -21.77 6.04
C PRO A 64 1.83 -22.39 6.53
N THR A 65 2.39 -23.37 5.81
CA THR A 65 3.66 -24.02 6.12
C THR A 65 4.87 -23.35 5.44
N SER A 66 4.63 -22.32 4.63
CA SER A 66 5.67 -21.64 3.88
C SER A 66 6.72 -21.01 4.80
N PRO A 67 8.04 -21.14 4.50
CA PRO A 67 9.10 -20.48 5.25
C PRO A 67 9.08 -18.95 5.07
N PHE A 68 8.28 -18.42 4.13
CA PHE A 68 8.09 -17.00 3.91
C PHE A 68 6.92 -16.41 4.70
N SER A 69 6.32 -17.16 5.64
CA SER A 69 5.26 -16.66 6.50
C SER A 69 5.75 -15.56 7.45
N PHE A 70 4.87 -14.65 7.84
CA PHE A 70 5.18 -13.59 8.81
C PHE A 70 5.65 -14.15 10.16
N LEU A 71 5.09 -15.27 10.60
CA LEU A 71 5.53 -15.93 11.84
C LEU A 71 6.96 -16.47 11.72
N ASN A 72 7.34 -17.00 10.56
CA ASN A 72 8.73 -17.45 10.35
C ASN A 72 9.70 -16.26 10.27
N TYR A 73 9.30 -15.14 9.65
CA TYR A 73 10.04 -13.89 9.71
C TYR A 73 10.28 -13.45 11.19
N LEU A 74 9.24 -13.43 12.01
CA LEU A 74 9.37 -13.08 13.43
C LEU A 74 10.33 -14.02 14.19
N LYS A 75 10.30 -15.31 13.86
CA LYS A 75 11.23 -16.30 14.42
C LYS A 75 12.67 -16.00 13.98
N ALA A 76 12.90 -15.72 12.70
CA ALA A 76 14.21 -15.37 12.14
C ALA A 76 14.76 -14.08 12.79
N GLN A 77 13.90 -13.10 13.08
CA GLN A 77 14.24 -11.86 13.77
C GLN A 77 14.33 -12.00 15.30
N GLN A 78 14.16 -13.19 15.86
CA GLN A 78 14.14 -13.46 17.30
C GLN A 78 13.08 -12.64 18.08
N ARG A 79 11.96 -12.34 17.44
CA ARG A 79 10.88 -11.49 17.98
C ARG A 79 9.56 -12.22 18.23
N LEU A 80 9.49 -13.52 17.95
CA LEU A 80 8.24 -14.29 18.01
C LEU A 80 7.55 -14.20 19.39
N TYR A 81 8.28 -14.39 20.47
CA TYR A 81 7.71 -14.28 21.83
C TYR A 81 7.26 -12.85 22.18
N LYS A 82 8.04 -11.84 21.78
CA LYS A 82 7.66 -10.44 22.01
C LYS A 82 6.36 -10.09 21.25
N PHE A 83 6.21 -10.62 20.05
CA PHE A 83 4.99 -10.44 19.26
C PHE A 83 3.81 -11.18 19.90
N TYR A 84 4.01 -12.40 20.38
CA TYR A 84 2.98 -13.16 21.09
C TYR A 84 2.47 -12.39 22.34
N PHE A 85 3.38 -11.80 23.12
CA PHE A 85 3.00 -11.01 24.29
C PHE A 85 2.32 -9.69 23.97
N LEU A 86 2.48 -9.17 22.75
CA LEU A 86 1.83 -7.94 22.29
C LEU A 86 0.32 -8.10 22.12
N GLU A 87 -0.16 -9.33 21.83
CA GLU A 87 -1.57 -9.68 21.65
C GLU A 87 -2.33 -8.78 20.66
N GLN A 88 -1.64 -8.31 19.61
CA GLN A 88 -2.21 -7.44 18.58
C GLN A 88 -2.17 -8.11 17.21
N PRO A 89 -3.33 -8.28 16.53
CA PRO A 89 -3.36 -8.88 15.21
C PRO A 89 -2.86 -7.95 14.10
N HIS A 90 -2.97 -6.63 14.28
CA HIS A 90 -2.54 -5.63 13.31
C HIS A 90 -1.10 -5.18 13.60
N ILE A 91 -0.33 -5.03 12.54
CA ILE A 91 1.10 -4.68 12.61
C ILE A 91 1.37 -3.32 11.98
N PRO A 92 2.44 -2.62 12.41
CA PRO A 92 2.88 -1.39 11.75
C PRO A 92 3.20 -1.63 10.26
N ARG A 93 2.87 -0.66 9.40
CA ARG A 93 3.26 -0.73 7.98
C ARG A 93 4.75 -0.86 7.76
N LYS A 94 5.57 -0.22 8.61
CA LYS A 94 7.03 -0.37 8.58
C LYS A 94 7.47 -1.81 8.84
N GLU A 95 6.81 -2.53 9.75
CA GLU A 95 7.12 -3.92 10.01
C GLU A 95 6.72 -4.81 8.85
N TYR A 96 5.56 -4.56 8.24
CA TYR A 96 5.15 -5.27 7.03
C TYR A 96 6.13 -5.03 5.87
N ASN A 97 6.58 -3.78 5.67
CA ASN A 97 7.59 -3.47 4.66
C ASN A 97 8.92 -4.20 4.91
N HIS A 98 9.39 -4.21 6.15
CA HIS A 98 10.60 -4.94 6.53
C HIS A 98 10.46 -6.47 6.35
N TYR A 99 9.29 -7.01 6.67
CA TYR A 99 8.96 -8.41 6.36
C TYR A 99 9.03 -8.70 4.86
N CYS A 100 8.42 -7.85 4.04
CA CYS A 100 8.48 -8.01 2.59
C CYS A 100 9.91 -7.88 2.04
N GLN A 101 10.73 -6.98 2.58
CA GLN A 101 12.15 -6.87 2.24
C GLN A 101 12.89 -8.16 2.60
N TRP A 102 12.70 -8.67 3.80
CA TRP A 102 13.30 -9.93 4.24
C TRP A 102 12.92 -11.12 3.33
N VAL A 103 11.68 -11.17 2.84
CA VAL A 103 11.26 -12.18 1.87
C VAL A 103 11.93 -11.93 0.52
N ALA A 104 11.90 -10.69 0.01
CA ALA A 104 12.42 -10.32 -1.30
C ALA A 104 13.92 -10.60 -1.45
N GLU A 105 14.70 -10.48 -0.37
CA GLU A 105 16.13 -10.81 -0.32
C GLU A 105 16.42 -12.32 -0.52
N GLN A 106 15.42 -13.17 -0.36
CA GLN A 106 15.54 -14.64 -0.48
C GLN A 106 15.02 -15.15 -1.81
N ILE A 107 14.45 -14.30 -2.68
CA ILE A 107 13.90 -14.69 -3.98
C ILE A 107 14.95 -14.48 -5.08
N GLU A 108 15.26 -15.55 -5.83
CA GLU A 108 16.36 -15.54 -6.82
C GLU A 108 15.99 -14.86 -8.14
N HIS A 109 14.72 -14.87 -8.54
CA HIS A 109 14.29 -14.47 -9.89
C HIS A 109 13.80 -13.03 -9.98
N ILE A 110 14.32 -12.13 -9.13
CA ILE A 110 14.01 -10.69 -9.15
C ILE A 110 15.17 -9.94 -9.78
N GLN A 111 14.85 -9.06 -10.73
CA GLN A 111 15.78 -8.13 -11.37
C GLN A 111 15.41 -6.71 -10.95
N TYR A 112 16.17 -6.14 -10.02
CA TYR A 112 16.04 -4.76 -9.58
C TYR A 112 16.67 -3.79 -10.57
N LEU A 113 16.39 -2.48 -10.43
CA LEU A 113 16.88 -1.41 -11.32
C LEU A 113 16.56 -1.69 -12.79
N SER A 114 15.44 -2.36 -13.04
CA SER A 114 15.02 -2.87 -14.35
C SER A 114 13.68 -2.27 -14.74
N VAL A 115 13.70 -1.30 -15.65
CA VAL A 115 12.50 -0.59 -16.11
C VAL A 115 11.94 -1.27 -17.35
N VAL A 116 10.77 -1.88 -17.25
CA VAL A 116 10.02 -2.34 -18.43
C VAL A 116 9.46 -1.13 -19.15
N THR A 117 9.87 -0.93 -20.39
CA THR A 117 9.47 0.24 -21.20
C THR A 117 8.41 -0.08 -22.23
N GLU A 118 8.38 -1.32 -22.72
CA GLU A 118 7.44 -1.73 -23.74
C GLU A 118 7.13 -3.22 -23.64
N ILE A 119 5.89 -3.60 -23.94
CA ILE A 119 5.42 -4.97 -24.07
C ILE A 119 4.78 -5.12 -25.44
N VAL A 120 5.38 -5.91 -26.32
CA VAL A 120 4.96 -6.10 -27.69
C VAL A 120 4.36 -7.50 -27.86
N PRO A 121 3.06 -7.61 -28.17
CA PRO A 121 2.45 -8.91 -28.50
C PRO A 121 3.12 -9.54 -29.73
N LYS A 122 3.34 -10.84 -29.66
CA LYS A 122 3.87 -11.69 -30.75
C LYS A 122 2.91 -12.87 -30.99
N TYR A 123 3.10 -13.58 -32.09
CA TYR A 123 2.24 -14.72 -32.43
C TYR A 123 2.19 -15.78 -31.32
N TYR A 124 3.32 -16.02 -30.62
CA TYR A 124 3.41 -16.98 -29.52
C TYR A 124 3.88 -16.31 -28.20
N GLY A 125 3.15 -15.30 -27.72
CA GLY A 125 3.46 -14.65 -26.43
C GLY A 125 3.83 -13.19 -26.58
N PHE A 126 4.88 -12.76 -25.87
CA PHE A 126 5.26 -11.36 -25.76
C PHE A 126 6.77 -11.17 -25.86
N GLU A 127 7.18 -10.06 -26.45
CA GLU A 127 8.51 -9.50 -26.33
C GLU A 127 8.46 -8.31 -25.37
N VAL A 128 9.35 -8.32 -24.37
CA VAL A 128 9.41 -7.29 -23.32
C VAL A 128 10.73 -6.54 -23.44
N LEU A 129 10.65 -5.23 -23.57
CA LEU A 129 11.81 -4.33 -23.61
C LEU A 129 12.08 -3.80 -22.21
N VAL A 130 13.31 -3.97 -21.75
CA VAL A 130 13.75 -3.62 -20.40
C VAL A 130 15.00 -2.75 -20.49
N ILE A 131 15.04 -1.67 -19.72
CA ILE A 131 16.27 -0.90 -19.50
C ILE A 131 16.85 -1.28 -18.15
N GLN A 132 18.08 -1.78 -18.15
CA GLN A 132 18.80 -2.17 -16.94
C GLN A 132 20.21 -1.54 -16.99
N GLY A 133 20.52 -0.70 -16.01
CA GLY A 133 21.81 0.02 -16.01
C GLY A 133 22.07 0.86 -17.25
N GLY A 134 21.03 1.40 -17.91
CA GLY A 134 21.13 2.14 -19.17
C GLY A 134 21.24 1.26 -20.43
N ILE A 135 21.26 -0.07 -20.27
CA ILE A 135 21.36 -1.02 -21.39
C ILE A 135 19.95 -1.52 -21.74
N HIS A 136 19.62 -1.48 -23.03
CA HIS A 136 18.37 -2.02 -23.55
C HIS A 136 18.50 -3.53 -23.74
N GLN A 137 17.61 -4.29 -23.13
CA GLN A 137 17.54 -5.74 -23.25
C GLN A 137 16.15 -6.16 -23.73
N ARG A 138 16.08 -7.30 -24.40
CA ARG A 138 14.84 -7.89 -24.90
C ARG A 138 14.66 -9.30 -24.32
N TYR A 139 13.48 -9.54 -23.82
CA TYR A 139 13.09 -10.83 -23.26
C TYR A 139 11.84 -11.36 -23.96
N SER A 140 11.77 -12.68 -24.16
CA SER A 140 10.59 -13.33 -24.72
C SER A 140 9.92 -14.22 -23.67
N CYS A 141 8.60 -14.09 -23.53
CA CYS A 141 7.81 -14.91 -22.63
C CYS A 141 6.45 -15.29 -23.25
N ARG A 142 5.80 -16.29 -22.65
CA ARG A 142 4.46 -16.72 -23.06
C ARG A 142 3.37 -15.84 -22.47
N ASN A 143 3.53 -15.43 -21.21
CA ASN A 143 2.53 -14.71 -20.43
C ASN A 143 3.16 -13.50 -19.75
N ILE A 144 2.32 -12.51 -19.42
CA ILE A 144 2.68 -11.32 -18.65
C ILE A 144 1.85 -11.28 -17.37
N VAL A 145 2.49 -10.97 -16.25
CA VAL A 145 1.84 -10.65 -14.99
C VAL A 145 2.08 -9.17 -14.67
N LEU A 146 1.02 -8.38 -14.64
CA LEU A 146 1.11 -6.95 -14.40
C LEU A 146 0.86 -6.64 -12.91
N GLY A 147 1.90 -6.23 -12.21
CA GLY A 147 1.87 -5.77 -10.82
C GLY A 147 2.46 -4.38 -10.66
N ALA A 148 2.20 -3.50 -11.64
CA ALA A 148 2.79 -2.15 -11.71
C ALA A 148 2.26 -1.17 -10.65
N GLY A 149 1.26 -1.58 -9.83
CA GLY A 149 0.66 -0.75 -8.80
C GLY A 149 -0.26 0.34 -9.36
N ASN A 150 -0.52 1.35 -8.54
CA ASN A 150 -1.39 2.47 -8.88
C ASN A 150 -0.60 3.76 -9.07
N VAL A 151 -1.06 4.62 -9.95
CA VAL A 151 -0.58 6.00 -10.09
C VAL A 151 -1.38 6.89 -9.14
N PRO A 152 -0.74 7.80 -8.38
CA PRO A 152 -1.43 8.76 -7.55
C PRO A 152 -2.43 9.59 -8.34
N TYR A 153 -3.71 9.52 -7.98
CA TYR A 153 -4.76 10.28 -8.64
C TYR A 153 -4.84 11.70 -8.08
N ILE A 154 -4.69 12.69 -8.94
CA ILE A 154 -4.85 14.10 -8.61
C ILE A 154 -6.20 14.57 -9.13
N PRO A 155 -7.12 15.03 -8.25
CA PRO A 155 -8.40 15.59 -8.68
C PRO A 155 -8.22 16.74 -9.66
N GLN A 156 -9.10 16.86 -10.65
CA GLN A 156 -9.01 17.89 -11.69
C GLN A 156 -8.89 19.32 -11.13
N CYS A 157 -9.61 19.62 -10.07
CA CYS A 157 -9.55 20.92 -9.38
C CYS A 157 -8.19 21.24 -8.74
N MET A 158 -7.33 20.22 -8.53
CA MET A 158 -5.99 20.37 -7.93
C MET A 158 -4.88 20.35 -8.97
N GLN A 159 -5.13 19.94 -10.21
CA GLN A 159 -4.08 19.78 -11.22
C GLN A 159 -3.31 21.07 -11.50
N THR A 160 -4.02 22.19 -11.70
CA THR A 160 -3.39 23.50 -11.91
C THR A 160 -2.60 23.96 -10.69
N LEU A 161 -3.12 23.73 -9.47
CA LEU A 161 -2.44 24.11 -8.24
C LEU A 161 -1.14 23.32 -8.03
N ILE A 162 -1.15 22.02 -8.27
CA ILE A 162 0.04 21.17 -8.12
C ILE A 162 1.11 21.55 -9.16
N GLN A 163 0.70 21.88 -10.39
CA GLN A 163 1.63 22.33 -11.42
C GLN A 163 2.23 23.71 -11.11
N SER A 164 1.41 24.66 -10.63
CA SER A 164 1.84 26.03 -10.35
C SER A 164 2.62 26.16 -9.04
N TYR A 165 2.32 25.31 -8.06
CA TYR A 165 2.91 25.35 -6.71
C TYR A 165 3.37 23.99 -6.23
N PRO A 166 4.31 23.31 -6.96
CA PRO A 166 4.74 21.95 -6.65
C PRO A 166 5.36 21.82 -5.25
N GLU A 167 5.93 22.89 -4.69
CA GLU A 167 6.50 22.90 -3.34
C GLU A 167 5.44 22.99 -2.23
N ARG A 168 4.22 23.47 -2.56
CA ARG A 168 3.14 23.68 -1.60
C ARG A 168 2.04 22.62 -1.68
N CYS A 169 1.87 22.01 -2.85
CA CYS A 169 0.82 21.02 -3.11
C CYS A 169 1.44 19.67 -3.39
N LYS A 170 1.18 18.69 -2.52
CA LYS A 170 1.75 17.33 -2.62
C LYS A 170 0.64 16.29 -2.56
N HIS A 171 0.81 15.20 -3.30
CA HIS A 171 -0.03 14.02 -3.11
C HIS A 171 0.43 13.24 -1.87
N SER A 172 -0.51 12.59 -1.16
CA SER A 172 -0.22 11.82 0.06
C SER A 172 0.85 10.75 -0.14
N ALA A 173 0.93 10.14 -1.32
CA ALA A 173 1.95 9.13 -1.65
C ALA A 173 3.40 9.62 -1.51
N HIS A 174 3.63 10.95 -1.49
CA HIS A 174 4.94 11.59 -1.38
C HIS A 174 5.09 12.42 -0.09
N TYR A 175 4.22 12.19 0.89
CA TYR A 175 4.18 13.02 2.09
C TYR A 175 5.49 13.03 2.87
N LEU A 176 6.11 11.87 3.10
CA LEU A 176 7.37 11.76 3.87
C LEU A 176 8.59 12.24 3.09
N GLU A 177 8.56 12.15 1.75
CA GLU A 177 9.66 12.61 0.89
C GLU A 177 9.81 14.14 0.93
N HIS A 178 8.69 14.83 1.16
CA HIS A 178 8.61 16.28 1.05
C HIS A 178 8.04 16.94 2.31
N GLN A 179 8.27 16.34 3.49
CA GLN A 179 7.78 16.93 4.74
C GLN A 179 8.36 18.35 4.94
N PRO A 180 7.53 19.40 4.86
CA PRO A 180 8.01 20.74 5.14
C PRO A 180 8.39 20.85 6.63
N LYS A 181 9.61 21.30 6.91
CA LYS A 181 10.11 21.45 8.29
C LYS A 181 9.46 22.60 9.03
N ASN A 182 9.09 23.67 8.31
CA ASN A 182 8.51 24.90 8.88
C ASN A 182 7.17 25.20 8.23
N LEU A 183 6.10 24.58 8.73
CA LEU A 183 4.74 24.89 8.31
C LEU A 183 4.26 26.19 8.96
N GLN A 184 3.66 27.08 8.16
CA GLN A 184 3.08 28.34 8.59
C GLN A 184 1.77 28.64 7.85
N GLY A 185 0.92 29.49 8.42
CA GLY A 185 -0.34 29.90 7.80
C GLY A 185 -1.38 28.78 7.81
N ASN A 186 -2.05 28.55 6.69
CA ASN A 186 -3.08 27.54 6.57
C ASN A 186 -2.55 26.27 5.88
N VAL A 187 -2.66 25.14 6.55
CA VAL A 187 -2.36 23.82 6.04
C VAL A 187 -3.67 23.08 5.83
N VAL A 188 -3.84 22.46 4.66
CA VAL A 188 -5.08 21.78 4.27
C VAL A 188 -4.78 20.34 3.90
N VAL A 189 -5.49 19.40 4.52
CA VAL A 189 -5.53 18.00 4.13
C VAL A 189 -6.80 17.75 3.33
N LEU A 190 -6.67 17.18 2.12
CA LEU A 190 -7.80 16.88 1.24
C LEU A 190 -8.03 15.37 1.14
N GLY A 191 -9.23 14.94 1.47
CA GLY A 191 -9.65 13.54 1.33
C GLY A 191 -10.31 13.00 2.60
N SER A 192 -11.00 11.86 2.48
CA SER A 192 -11.72 11.20 3.59
C SER A 192 -11.26 9.77 3.85
N GLY A 193 -10.16 9.33 3.24
CA GLY A 193 -9.62 7.98 3.42
C GLY A 193 -8.54 7.91 4.50
N GLN A 194 -8.05 6.70 4.76
CA GLN A 194 -7.03 6.41 5.77
C GLN A 194 -5.77 7.27 5.64
N SER A 195 -5.24 7.44 4.43
CA SER A 195 -4.03 8.24 4.21
C SER A 195 -4.20 9.70 4.63
N ALA A 196 -5.36 10.29 4.34
CA ALA A 196 -5.67 11.65 4.77
C ALA A 196 -5.79 11.76 6.29
N ALA A 197 -6.41 10.76 6.93
CA ALA A 197 -6.56 10.69 8.38
C ALA A 197 -5.21 10.56 9.10
N GLU A 198 -4.32 9.72 8.61
CA GLU A 198 -2.98 9.54 9.17
C GLU A 198 -2.12 10.80 9.01
N ILE A 199 -2.18 11.46 7.85
CA ILE A 199 -1.50 12.74 7.62
C ILE A 199 -2.08 13.83 8.51
N PHE A 200 -3.41 13.88 8.69
CA PHE A 200 -4.03 14.81 9.61
C PHE A 200 -3.53 14.60 11.04
N LEU A 201 -3.43 13.37 11.52
CA LEU A 201 -2.88 13.06 12.85
C LEU A 201 -1.43 13.51 13.02
N ASP A 202 -0.57 13.22 12.03
CA ASP A 202 0.84 13.63 12.06
C ASP A 202 0.96 15.17 12.09
N LEU A 203 0.20 15.85 11.25
CA LEU A 203 0.19 17.32 11.22
C LEU A 203 -0.39 17.90 12.50
N PHE A 204 -1.42 17.29 13.09
CA PHE A 204 -1.99 17.72 14.36
C PHE A 204 -0.97 17.63 15.49
N ASP A 205 -0.21 16.53 15.57
CA ASP A 205 0.87 16.40 16.55
C ASP A 205 1.97 17.43 16.33
N ARG A 206 2.36 17.67 15.09
CA ARG A 206 3.38 18.66 14.73
C ARG A 206 2.94 20.11 15.03
N GLN A 207 1.63 20.39 14.99
CA GLN A 207 1.08 21.69 15.31
C GLN A 207 1.41 22.12 16.76
N TYR A 208 1.57 21.15 17.68
CA TYR A 208 1.74 21.35 19.13
C TYR A 208 3.10 20.90 19.69
N GLN A 209 3.93 20.20 18.92
CA GLN A 209 5.11 19.49 19.44
C GLN A 209 6.29 20.34 19.88
N PHE A 210 6.36 21.64 19.61
CA PHE A 210 7.63 22.35 19.77
C PHE A 210 7.70 23.42 20.85
N ASP A 211 6.60 23.77 21.48
CA ASP A 211 6.63 24.70 22.62
C ASP A 211 5.44 24.47 23.54
N GLN A 212 5.65 24.63 24.84
CA GLN A 212 4.61 24.80 25.86
C GLN A 212 3.80 26.09 25.63
N VAL A 213 3.76 26.60 24.41
CA VAL A 213 3.11 27.86 24.00
C VAL A 213 1.71 27.55 23.54
N SER A 214 0.78 28.29 24.05
CA SER A 214 -0.68 28.18 23.91
C SER A 214 -1.22 28.41 22.50
N GLN A 215 -0.40 28.64 21.48
CA GLN A 215 -0.86 28.91 20.11
C GLN A 215 -0.25 27.99 19.07
N PRO A 216 -1.08 27.45 18.17
CA PRO A 216 -0.59 26.57 17.12
C PRO A 216 0.28 27.31 16.10
N LYS A 217 1.34 26.67 15.60
CA LYS A 217 2.25 27.25 14.59
C LYS A 217 1.57 27.50 13.23
N PHE A 218 0.53 26.77 12.93
CA PHE A 218 -0.25 26.88 11.70
C PHE A 218 -1.69 26.42 11.93
N ASN A 219 -2.61 26.88 11.08
CA ASN A 219 -3.99 26.44 11.10
C ASN A 219 -4.11 25.14 10.29
N LEU A 220 -4.62 24.08 10.91
CA LEU A 220 -4.84 22.81 10.23
C LEU A 220 -6.31 22.65 9.87
N ASN A 221 -6.58 22.43 8.59
CA ASN A 221 -7.91 22.21 8.05
C ASN A 221 -7.97 20.85 7.36
N TRP A 222 -9.05 20.10 7.54
CA TRP A 222 -9.29 18.84 6.87
C TRP A 222 -10.58 18.91 6.06
N LEU A 223 -10.47 18.79 4.74
CA LEU A 223 -11.56 18.96 3.79
C LEU A 223 -11.84 17.68 3.02
N THR A 224 -13.10 17.40 2.77
CA THR A 224 -13.55 16.30 1.94
C THR A 224 -14.77 16.68 1.11
N ARG A 225 -14.93 16.04 -0.05
CA ARG A 225 -16.18 16.10 -0.84
C ARG A 225 -17.23 15.08 -0.36
N ALA A 226 -16.81 14.09 0.46
CA ALA A 226 -17.74 13.13 1.05
C ALA A 226 -18.61 13.80 2.10
N ASN A 227 -19.79 13.23 2.38
CA ASN A 227 -20.75 13.76 3.36
C ASN A 227 -20.23 13.67 4.81
N GLY A 228 -19.07 13.07 5.05
CA GLY A 228 -18.45 12.93 6.37
C GLY A 228 -17.19 12.05 6.34
N PHE A 229 -16.66 11.83 7.53
CA PHE A 229 -15.54 10.93 7.78
C PHE A 229 -16.06 9.63 8.38
N PHE A 230 -16.15 8.60 7.57
CA PHE A 230 -16.77 7.33 7.95
C PHE A 230 -15.73 6.23 8.17
N PRO A 231 -16.01 5.30 9.09
CA PRO A 231 -15.19 4.12 9.26
C PRO A 231 -15.31 3.21 8.03
N MET A 232 -14.24 2.48 7.73
CA MET A 232 -14.30 1.33 6.85
C MET A 232 -15.08 0.21 7.54
N GLU A 233 -15.95 -0.48 6.78
CA GLU A 233 -16.69 -1.64 7.30
C GLU A 233 -15.72 -2.82 7.50
N TYR A 234 -15.67 -3.34 8.72
CA TYR A 234 -14.68 -4.35 9.11
C TYR A 234 -15.28 -5.44 10.03
N THR A 235 -16.59 -5.63 9.96
CA THR A 235 -17.23 -6.73 10.67
C THR A 235 -16.91 -8.07 9.99
N PRO A 236 -16.91 -9.20 10.73
CA PRO A 236 -16.66 -10.51 10.15
C PRO A 236 -17.57 -10.85 8.95
N LEU A 237 -18.84 -10.50 9.00
CA LEU A 237 -19.76 -10.72 7.87
C LEU A 237 -19.43 -9.85 6.65
N ALA A 238 -18.94 -8.63 6.85
CA ALA A 238 -18.48 -7.78 5.76
C ALA A 238 -17.19 -8.31 5.14
N LEU A 239 -16.30 -8.88 5.94
CA LEU A 239 -15.04 -9.47 5.47
C LEU A 239 -15.24 -10.72 4.59
N GLU A 240 -16.39 -11.39 4.66
CA GLU A 240 -16.73 -12.48 3.74
C GLU A 240 -16.71 -12.04 2.26
N HIS A 241 -16.91 -10.75 1.98
CA HIS A 241 -16.77 -10.19 0.63
C HIS A 241 -15.33 -10.23 0.07
N PHE A 242 -14.34 -10.58 0.89
CA PHE A 242 -12.95 -10.79 0.46
C PHE A 242 -12.58 -12.27 0.37
N SER A 243 -13.56 -13.17 0.58
CA SER A 243 -13.33 -14.62 0.48
C SER A 243 -13.18 -15.08 -0.98
N PRO A 244 -12.49 -16.21 -1.24
CA PRO A 244 -12.47 -16.82 -2.55
C PRO A 244 -13.87 -17.17 -3.09
N ASP A 245 -14.78 -17.62 -2.20
CA ASP A 245 -16.14 -17.98 -2.57
C ASP A 245 -16.93 -16.76 -3.07
N TYR A 246 -16.78 -15.62 -2.38
CA TYR A 246 -17.39 -14.38 -2.85
C TYR A 246 -16.78 -13.90 -4.17
N SER A 247 -15.47 -14.00 -4.33
CA SER A 247 -14.80 -13.64 -5.59
C SER A 247 -15.32 -14.48 -6.76
N GLN A 248 -15.49 -15.79 -6.56
CA GLN A 248 -16.09 -16.68 -7.56
C GLN A 248 -17.54 -16.29 -7.88
N HIS A 249 -18.33 -15.98 -6.86
CA HIS A 249 -19.71 -15.52 -7.04
C HIS A 249 -19.78 -14.19 -7.80
N PHE A 250 -18.90 -13.22 -7.47
CA PHE A 250 -18.83 -11.92 -8.11
C PHE A 250 -18.54 -12.03 -9.62
N HIS A 251 -17.66 -12.92 -10.02
CA HIS A 251 -17.36 -13.18 -11.44
C HIS A 251 -18.50 -13.83 -12.25
N CYS A 252 -19.59 -14.22 -11.58
CA CYS A 252 -20.78 -14.71 -12.27
C CYS A 252 -21.75 -13.57 -12.65
N PHE A 253 -21.53 -12.35 -12.19
CA PHE A 253 -22.35 -11.20 -12.56
C PHE A 253 -22.00 -10.70 -13.97
N ASP A 254 -22.96 -10.06 -14.63
CA ASP A 254 -22.70 -9.22 -15.78
C ASP A 254 -22.19 -7.82 -15.37
N ASP A 255 -21.61 -7.07 -16.28
CA ASP A 255 -20.97 -5.77 -16.01
C ASP A 255 -21.90 -4.79 -15.27
N LEU A 256 -23.20 -4.77 -15.57
CA LEU A 256 -24.18 -3.88 -14.91
C LEU A 256 -24.42 -4.26 -13.45
N ASN A 257 -24.49 -5.55 -13.18
CA ASN A 257 -24.67 -6.06 -11.81
C ASN A 257 -23.38 -5.94 -11.00
N GLU A 258 -22.19 -6.09 -11.61
CA GLU A 258 -20.91 -5.81 -10.96
C GLU A 258 -20.84 -4.36 -10.48
N ASP A 259 -21.11 -3.39 -11.34
CA ASP A 259 -21.10 -1.96 -11.00
C ASP A 259 -22.11 -1.63 -9.90
N LEU A 260 -23.29 -2.23 -9.95
CA LEU A 260 -24.33 -2.04 -8.93
C LEU A 260 -23.87 -2.59 -7.58
N GLN A 261 -23.28 -3.78 -7.52
CA GLN A 261 -22.75 -4.36 -6.28
C GLN A 261 -21.59 -3.53 -5.73
N LEU A 262 -20.62 -3.14 -6.55
CA LEU A 262 -19.51 -2.27 -6.13
C LEU A 262 -19.99 -0.94 -5.55
N SER A 263 -21.03 -0.35 -6.13
CA SER A 263 -21.61 0.91 -5.62
C SER A 263 -22.19 0.77 -4.21
N LYS A 264 -22.78 -0.39 -3.89
CA LYS A 264 -23.36 -0.70 -2.56
C LYS A 264 -22.31 -1.06 -1.52
N GLN A 265 -21.11 -1.48 -1.95
CA GLN A 265 -20.02 -1.96 -1.10
C GLN A 265 -18.93 -0.91 -0.86
N SER A 266 -19.21 0.35 -1.10
CA SER A 266 -18.20 1.41 -1.04
C SER A 266 -17.45 1.49 0.30
N LEU A 267 -18.10 1.15 1.42
CA LEU A 267 -17.50 1.16 2.76
C LEU A 267 -16.52 -0.01 3.00
N LEU A 268 -16.60 -1.08 2.23
CA LEU A 268 -15.62 -2.18 2.28
C LEU A 268 -14.24 -1.76 1.77
N TYR A 269 -14.21 -0.79 0.84
CA TYR A 269 -13.00 -0.38 0.12
C TYR A 269 -12.55 1.04 0.45
N LYS A 270 -13.40 1.84 1.08
CA LYS A 270 -13.17 3.27 1.33
C LYS A 270 -13.59 3.63 2.75
N GLY A 271 -12.67 4.20 3.51
CA GLY A 271 -12.95 4.61 4.87
C GLY A 271 -11.68 4.79 5.69
N ILE A 272 -11.88 5.08 6.96
CA ILE A 272 -10.81 5.26 7.94
C ILE A 272 -10.92 4.12 8.94
N SER A 273 -9.82 3.57 9.44
CA SER A 273 -9.90 2.57 10.51
C SER A 273 -10.59 3.16 11.75
N ALA A 274 -11.43 2.38 12.41
CA ALA A 274 -12.14 2.81 13.61
C ALA A 274 -11.16 3.28 14.72
N GLN A 275 -9.99 2.67 14.78
CA GLN A 275 -8.91 3.07 15.71
C GLN A 275 -8.42 4.48 15.39
N THR A 276 -8.09 4.76 14.14
CA THR A 276 -7.62 6.10 13.70
C THR A 276 -8.67 7.18 13.97
N ILE A 277 -9.96 6.89 13.72
CA ILE A 277 -11.06 7.82 14.05
C ILE A 277 -11.09 8.13 15.56
N ARG A 278 -10.97 7.10 16.40
CA ARG A 278 -10.95 7.29 17.86
C ARG A 278 -9.77 8.13 18.32
N GLU A 279 -8.58 7.91 17.75
CA GLU A 279 -7.37 8.70 18.05
C GLU A 279 -7.55 10.16 17.65
N ILE A 280 -8.09 10.44 16.46
CA ILE A 280 -8.41 11.79 16.02
C ILE A 280 -9.37 12.46 17.01
N TYR A 281 -10.47 11.79 17.30
CA TYR A 281 -11.50 12.35 18.19
C TYR A 281 -10.96 12.62 19.58
N LYS A 282 -10.17 11.70 20.15
CA LYS A 282 -9.52 11.87 21.44
C LYS A 282 -8.62 13.12 21.46
N LYS A 283 -7.80 13.33 20.43
CA LYS A 283 -6.93 14.51 20.32
C LYS A 283 -7.74 15.80 20.18
N LEU A 284 -8.79 15.80 19.36
CA LEU A 284 -9.69 16.95 19.22
C LEU A 284 -10.40 17.30 20.54
N TYR A 285 -10.88 16.29 21.27
CA TYR A 285 -11.50 16.48 22.58
C TYR A 285 -10.54 17.10 23.60
N HIS A 286 -9.33 16.55 23.71
CA HIS A 286 -8.34 17.07 24.67
C HIS A 286 -7.80 18.46 24.32
N ARG A 287 -7.93 18.91 23.09
CA ARG A 287 -7.55 20.25 22.67
C ARG A 287 -8.38 21.36 23.36
N HIS A 288 -9.58 21.03 23.79
CA HIS A 288 -10.52 21.99 24.41
C HIS A 288 -10.46 21.97 25.95
N LEU A 289 -9.57 21.18 26.53
CA LEU A 289 -9.27 21.17 27.96
C LEU A 289 -8.02 21.98 28.29
#